data_723627c6e42375dab2c50340e3ac642e
#
_entry.id   723627c6e42375dab2c50340e3ac642e
#
_cell.length_a   1.000
_cell.length_b   1.000
_cell.length_c   1.000
_cell.angle_alpha   90.00
_cell.angle_beta   90.00
_cell.angle_gamma   90.00
#
_symmetry.space_group_name_H-M   'P 1'
#
loop_
_entity.id
_entity.type
_entity.pdbx_description
1 polymer ?
#
loop_
_entity_poly.entity_id
_entity_poly.type
_entity_poly.pdbx_seq_one_letter_code
_entity_poly.pdbx_strand_id
1 'polypeptide(L)'
;MTKHLTFAALALAVAGLYGCATTDSQQDPNAAASSSSTSTSSTNTGARSGSNVGSGKVGNAVPPVGQSPDLKRSVYYEFDKYDVKPEYRALVESHARWLKANPGARLTIEGNADEQGSREYNLALGQRRAESVSKLMMLMGVRGEQLEAISYGEERPRLEGHDEKAWAQNRRSDFARR
;
A
#
# COMPACT_ATOMS: atom_id res chain seq x y z
N MET A 1 -55.33 -27.29 7.85
CA MET A 1 -54.47 -28.34 7.27
C MET A 1 -53.04 -27.97 7.59
N THR A 2 -52.56 -28.49 8.66
CA THR A 2 -51.22 -28.20 9.26
C THR A 2 -50.25 -29.27 8.79
N LYS A 3 -49.16 -28.87 8.10
CA LYS A 3 -48.04 -29.77 7.77
C LYS A 3 -46.83 -29.39 8.59
N HIS A 4 -46.58 -30.18 9.61
CA HIS A 4 -45.35 -30.11 10.40
C HIS A 4 -44.23 -30.80 9.63
N LEU A 5 -43.14 -30.07 9.30
CA LEU A 5 -41.89 -30.64 8.84
C LEU A 5 -40.91 -30.69 9.99
N THR A 6 -40.65 -31.92 10.43
CA THR A 6 -39.61 -32.25 11.41
C THR A 6 -38.25 -32.29 10.73
N PHE A 7 -37.34 -31.45 11.18
CA PHE A 7 -35.93 -31.54 10.78
C PHE A 7 -35.20 -32.43 11.81
N ALA A 8 -34.71 -33.54 11.32
CA ALA A 8 -33.82 -34.44 12.05
C ALA A 8 -32.42 -33.87 12.12
N ALA A 9 -31.90 -33.70 13.32
CA ALA A 9 -30.53 -33.32 13.60
C ALA A 9 -29.60 -34.52 13.39
N LEU A 10 -28.62 -34.39 12.50
CA LEU A 10 -27.55 -35.35 12.33
C LEU A 10 -26.28 -34.75 12.96
N ALA A 11 -25.95 -35.22 14.16
CA ALA A 11 -24.70 -34.92 14.83
C ALA A 11 -23.62 -35.88 14.33
N LEU A 12 -22.57 -35.38 13.69
CA LEU A 12 -21.35 -36.12 13.41
C LEU A 12 -20.24 -35.63 14.33
N ALA A 13 -19.92 -36.42 15.33
CA ALA A 13 -18.73 -36.29 16.15
C ALA A 13 -17.55 -36.87 15.37
N VAL A 14 -16.51 -36.08 15.15
CA VAL A 14 -15.18 -36.55 14.74
C VAL A 14 -14.22 -36.23 15.87
N ALA A 15 -13.85 -37.27 16.59
CA ALA A 15 -12.82 -37.25 17.62
C ALA A 15 -11.46 -37.50 16.98
N GLY A 16 -10.47 -36.72 17.42
CA GLY A 16 -9.11 -37.18 17.69
C GLY A 16 -8.12 -37.28 16.55
N LEU A 17 -7.04 -36.57 16.71
CA LEU A 17 -5.74 -37.17 16.95
C LEU A 17 -4.72 -36.05 17.21
N TYR A 18 -4.25 -36.03 18.43
CA TYR A 18 -3.07 -35.29 18.87
C TYR A 18 -1.81 -35.90 18.23
N GLY A 19 -1.00 -35.08 17.64
CA GLY A 19 0.35 -35.41 17.21
C GLY A 19 1.31 -34.32 17.63
N CYS A 20 1.88 -34.44 18.83
CA CYS A 20 3.06 -33.71 19.24
C CYS A 20 4.27 -34.28 18.49
N ALA A 21 5.03 -33.42 17.85
CA ALA A 21 6.43 -33.69 17.51
C ALA A 21 7.26 -32.46 17.89
N THR A 22 7.86 -32.58 19.04
CA THR A 22 9.01 -31.78 19.50
C THR A 22 10.26 -32.30 18.82
N THR A 23 11.06 -31.40 18.27
CA THR A 23 12.49 -31.57 18.00
C THR A 23 13.07 -30.17 18.07
N ASP A 24 13.63 -29.83 19.14
CA ASP A 24 14.96 -29.96 19.74
C ASP A 24 16.06 -29.30 18.90
N SER A 25 16.59 -28.25 19.51
CA SER A 25 17.96 -27.78 19.63
C SER A 25 18.89 -27.87 18.43
N GLN A 26 19.35 -26.70 18.00
CA GLN A 26 20.78 -26.48 17.99
C GLN A 26 21.14 -25.03 18.20
N GLN A 27 21.70 -24.80 19.32
CA GLN A 27 22.44 -23.68 19.82
C GLN A 27 23.87 -23.80 19.28
N ASP A 28 24.35 -22.77 18.61
CA ASP A 28 25.78 -22.57 18.45
C ASP A 28 26.17 -21.23 19.07
N PRO A 29 27.05 -21.29 20.08
CA PRO A 29 27.62 -20.10 20.66
C PRO A 29 28.96 -19.79 20.00
N ASN A 30 29.14 -18.61 19.49
CA ASN A 30 30.50 -18.09 19.43
C ASN A 30 30.52 -16.63 19.88
N ALA A 31 31.25 -16.51 20.93
CA ALA A 31 31.50 -15.34 21.74
C ALA A 31 32.65 -14.49 21.20
N ALA A 32 32.69 -13.27 21.73
CA ALA A 32 33.85 -12.42 21.98
C ALA A 32 34.43 -11.72 20.75
N ALA A 33 34.85 -10.51 20.78
CA ALA A 33 35.27 -9.59 21.83
C ALA A 33 35.41 -8.19 21.25
N SER A 34 35.05 -7.22 22.06
CA SER A 34 35.80 -6.03 22.44
C SER A 34 36.59 -5.25 21.38
N SER A 35 36.32 -3.96 21.26
CA SER A 35 37.21 -2.92 21.84
C SER A 35 36.68 -1.51 21.59
N SER A 36 36.45 -0.84 22.64
CA SER A 36 36.67 0.55 23.02
C SER A 36 37.65 1.35 22.16
N SER A 37 37.32 2.57 21.87
CA SER A 37 38.14 3.78 21.99
C SER A 37 37.31 4.99 21.54
N THR A 38 36.94 5.84 22.45
CA THR A 38 37.65 7.06 22.86
C THR A 38 37.30 8.27 22.00
N SER A 39 36.56 9.12 22.67
CA SER A 39 36.39 10.58 22.55
C SER A 39 37.46 11.35 21.78
N THR A 40 37.00 12.29 20.96
CA THR A 40 37.68 13.60 20.91
C THR A 40 36.66 14.67 20.55
N SER A 41 36.43 15.54 21.49
CA SER A 41 35.81 16.86 21.34
C SER A 41 36.74 17.76 20.53
N SER A 42 36.16 18.47 19.59
CA SER A 42 36.76 19.70 19.08
C SER A 42 35.68 20.75 18.92
N THR A 43 35.66 21.63 19.85
CA THR A 43 35.12 22.97 19.73
C THR A 43 35.77 23.70 18.57
N ASN A 44 34.99 24.26 17.70
CA ASN A 44 35.43 25.40 16.93
C ASN A 44 34.30 26.42 16.76
N THR A 45 34.59 27.55 17.34
CA THR A 45 33.85 28.81 17.36
C THR A 45 34.07 29.50 16.01
N GLY A 46 33.01 30.05 15.44
CA GLY A 46 33.21 31.21 14.60
C GLY A 46 32.49 31.24 13.28
N ALA A 47 31.70 32.22 13.20
CA ALA A 47 31.31 33.05 12.05
C ALA A 47 29.84 32.94 11.59
N ARG A 48 29.15 34.00 11.97
CA ARG A 48 27.86 34.43 11.42
C ARG A 48 27.96 34.57 9.89
N SER A 49 27.10 33.91 9.17
CA SER A 49 26.61 34.42 7.90
C SER A 49 25.13 34.18 7.83
N GLY A 50 24.37 35.24 7.80
CA GLY A 50 22.93 35.20 7.65
C GLY A 50 22.58 34.70 6.27
N SER A 51 21.92 33.57 6.23
CA SER A 51 21.10 33.21 5.07
C SER A 51 19.66 33.12 5.55
N ASN A 52 18.91 34.01 5.02
CA ASN A 52 17.47 34.17 5.12
C ASN A 52 16.80 32.86 4.71
N VAL A 53 16.53 31.99 5.70
CA VAL A 53 15.64 30.83 5.49
C VAL A 53 14.25 31.42 5.41
N GLY A 54 13.81 31.64 4.18
CA GLY A 54 12.40 31.91 3.92
C GLY A 54 11.57 30.84 4.60
N SER A 55 10.86 31.25 5.65
CA SER A 55 9.82 30.48 6.31
C SER A 55 8.75 30.19 5.28
N GLY A 56 8.98 29.13 4.49
CA GLY A 56 7.97 28.49 3.69
C GLY A 56 6.95 27.91 4.67
N LYS A 57 5.92 28.70 4.97
CA LYS A 57 4.69 28.20 5.55
C LYS A 57 4.22 27.06 4.65
N VAL A 58 4.52 25.81 5.03
CA VAL A 58 3.84 24.65 4.48
C VAL A 58 2.41 24.76 4.99
N GLY A 59 1.63 25.55 4.29
CA GLY A 59 0.21 25.64 4.52
C GLY A 59 -0.40 24.28 4.23
N ASN A 60 -0.79 23.56 5.27
CA ASN A 60 -1.69 22.40 5.22
C ASN A 60 -3.12 22.87 4.82
N ALA A 61 -3.23 23.71 3.81
CA ALA A 61 -4.52 24.09 3.29
C ALA A 61 -5.10 22.89 2.54
N VAL A 62 -6.08 22.24 3.16
CA VAL A 62 -6.95 21.28 2.48
C VAL A 62 -7.61 22.04 1.32
N PRO A 63 -7.47 21.60 0.06
CA PRO A 63 -8.13 22.26 -1.06
C PRO A 63 -9.64 22.32 -0.84
N PRO A 64 -10.32 23.43 -1.23
CA PRO A 64 -11.75 23.55 -1.08
C PRO A 64 -12.50 22.42 -1.79
N VAL A 65 -13.69 22.12 -1.28
CA VAL A 65 -14.63 21.12 -1.84
C VAL A 65 -14.79 21.40 -3.34
N GLY A 66 -14.48 20.41 -4.17
CA GLY A 66 -14.57 20.54 -5.64
C GLY A 66 -13.24 20.79 -6.36
N GLN A 67 -12.21 21.29 -5.68
CA GLN A 67 -10.86 21.34 -6.22
C GLN A 67 -10.06 20.16 -5.69
N SER A 68 -9.84 19.22 -6.56
CA SER A 68 -8.89 18.18 -6.26
C SER A 68 -7.49 18.72 -6.36
N PRO A 69 -6.60 18.34 -5.46
CA PRO A 69 -5.19 18.61 -5.65
C PRO A 69 -4.79 18.10 -7.03
N ASP A 70 -4.02 18.90 -7.77
CA ASP A 70 -3.39 18.47 -9.02
C ASP A 70 -2.24 17.53 -8.67
N LEU A 71 -2.63 16.40 -8.08
CA LEU A 71 -1.72 15.41 -7.56
C LEU A 71 -1.37 14.43 -8.66
N LYS A 72 -0.14 13.97 -8.62
CA LYS A 72 0.26 12.77 -9.38
C LYS A 72 -0.81 11.70 -9.16
N ARG A 73 -1.28 11.10 -10.24
CA ARG A 73 -2.44 10.21 -10.18
C ARG A 73 -2.06 8.74 -10.14
N SER A 74 -0.77 8.41 -9.97
CA SER A 74 -0.31 7.04 -10.14
C SER A 74 0.74 6.64 -9.12
N VAL A 75 0.59 5.43 -8.61
CA VAL A 75 1.59 4.71 -7.83
C VAL A 75 2.18 3.63 -8.73
N TYR A 76 3.50 3.49 -8.77
CA TYR A 76 4.19 2.50 -9.60
C TYR A 76 4.82 1.40 -8.76
N TYR A 77 4.92 0.21 -9.36
CA TYR A 77 5.38 -1.00 -8.70
C TYR A 77 6.56 -1.63 -9.41
N GLU A 78 7.35 -2.40 -8.67
CA GLU A 78 8.31 -3.33 -9.24
C GLU A 78 7.60 -4.51 -9.91
N PHE A 79 8.38 -5.26 -10.71
CA PHE A 79 7.90 -6.51 -11.30
C PHE A 79 7.35 -7.44 -10.21
N ASP A 80 6.17 -7.96 -10.46
CA ASP A 80 5.47 -8.91 -9.57
C ASP A 80 5.25 -8.42 -8.12
N LYS A 81 5.28 -7.09 -7.88
CA LYS A 81 5.03 -6.49 -6.56
C LYS A 81 3.72 -5.71 -6.54
N TYR A 82 3.13 -5.65 -5.35
CA TYR A 82 1.91 -4.89 -5.05
C TYR A 82 2.05 -4.02 -3.79
N ASP A 83 3.22 -4.03 -3.14
CA ASP A 83 3.49 -3.18 -1.98
C ASP A 83 3.69 -1.73 -2.40
N VAL A 84 3.03 -0.81 -1.71
CA VAL A 84 3.19 0.62 -1.94
C VAL A 84 4.55 1.07 -1.43
N LYS A 85 5.43 1.50 -2.34
CA LYS A 85 6.77 1.99 -2.02
C LYS A 85 6.69 3.21 -1.09
N PRO A 86 7.67 3.41 -0.19
CA PRO A 86 7.70 4.54 0.75
C PRO A 86 7.60 5.91 0.06
N GLU A 87 8.15 6.05 -1.14
CA GLU A 87 8.12 7.28 -1.94
C GLU A 87 6.70 7.73 -2.33
N TYR A 88 5.74 6.80 -2.44
CA TYR A 88 4.35 7.12 -2.76
C TYR A 88 3.46 7.35 -1.54
N ARG A 89 3.97 7.17 -0.32
CA ARG A 89 3.17 7.37 0.91
C ARG A 89 2.63 8.79 1.02
N ALA A 90 3.46 9.79 0.74
CA ALA A 90 3.04 11.20 0.77
C ALA A 90 1.93 11.49 -0.25
N LEU A 91 1.99 10.84 -1.43
CA LEU A 91 0.95 10.93 -2.46
C LEU A 91 -0.37 10.33 -1.95
N VAL A 92 -0.33 9.09 -1.44
CA VAL A 92 -1.50 8.40 -0.90
C VAL A 92 -2.11 9.19 0.26
N GLU A 93 -1.26 9.73 1.16
CA GLU A 93 -1.69 10.55 2.29
C GLU A 93 -2.41 11.83 1.85
N SER A 94 -1.94 12.49 0.79
CA SER A 94 -2.59 13.70 0.28
C SER A 94 -3.99 13.40 -0.26
N HIS A 95 -4.17 12.29 -0.98
CA HIS A 95 -5.50 11.81 -1.40
C HIS A 95 -6.38 11.43 -0.20
N ALA A 96 -5.80 10.75 0.80
CA ALA A 96 -6.53 10.38 2.02
C ALA A 96 -7.02 11.61 2.79
N ARG A 97 -6.18 12.63 2.96
CA ARG A 97 -6.57 13.90 3.59
C ARG A 97 -7.71 14.59 2.83
N TRP A 98 -7.63 14.61 1.50
CA TRP A 98 -8.70 15.21 0.69
C TRP A 98 -10.02 14.44 0.85
N LEU A 99 -10.02 13.10 0.80
CA LEU A 99 -11.21 12.28 0.99
C LEU A 99 -11.84 12.48 2.39
N LYS A 100 -11.02 12.58 3.43
CA LYS A 100 -11.49 12.84 4.80
C LYS A 100 -12.15 14.19 4.93
N ALA A 101 -11.66 15.21 4.22
CA ALA A 101 -12.26 16.54 4.18
C ALA A 101 -13.53 16.60 3.31
N ASN A 102 -13.73 15.62 2.43
CA ASN A 102 -14.86 15.56 1.50
C ASN A 102 -15.65 14.24 1.66
N PRO A 103 -16.52 14.13 2.68
CA PRO A 103 -17.19 12.86 3.00
C PRO A 103 -18.10 12.29 1.91
N GLY A 104 -18.57 13.13 0.99
CA GLY A 104 -19.38 12.73 -0.16
C GLY A 104 -18.58 12.30 -1.38
N ALA A 105 -17.26 12.54 -1.39
CA ALA A 105 -16.41 12.19 -2.50
C ALA A 105 -16.07 10.69 -2.50
N ARG A 106 -15.90 10.13 -3.69
CA ARG A 106 -15.48 8.74 -3.91
C ARG A 106 -14.26 8.70 -4.80
N LEU A 107 -13.42 7.70 -4.59
CA LEU A 107 -12.19 7.46 -5.32
C LEU A 107 -12.17 6.01 -5.79
N THR A 108 -12.00 5.80 -7.08
CA THR A 108 -11.71 4.49 -7.64
C THR A 108 -10.20 4.36 -7.78
N ILE A 109 -9.65 3.26 -7.33
CA ILE A 109 -8.24 2.88 -7.44
C ILE A 109 -8.17 1.81 -8.51
N GLU A 110 -7.58 2.15 -9.66
CA GLU A 110 -7.50 1.30 -10.83
C GLU A 110 -6.14 0.61 -10.87
N GLY A 111 -6.10 -0.70 -10.58
CA GLY A 111 -4.88 -1.50 -10.60
C GLY A 111 -4.59 -2.04 -11.99
N ASN A 112 -3.35 -1.85 -12.43
CA ASN A 112 -2.86 -2.29 -13.73
C ASN A 112 -1.59 -3.14 -13.58
N ALA A 113 -1.35 -4.02 -14.54
CA ALA A 113 -0.16 -4.85 -14.67
C ALA A 113 0.50 -4.60 -16.03
N ASP A 114 1.71 -5.10 -16.20
CA ASP A 114 2.32 -5.28 -17.51
C ASP A 114 1.77 -6.55 -18.17
N GLU A 115 2.19 -6.83 -19.40
CA GLU A 115 1.75 -7.99 -20.18
C GLU A 115 2.45 -9.31 -19.80
N GLN A 116 3.37 -9.28 -18.83
CA GLN A 116 4.12 -10.46 -18.45
C GLN A 116 3.27 -11.35 -17.54
N GLY A 117 2.93 -12.54 -18.04
CA GLY A 117 2.12 -13.51 -17.32
C GLY A 117 0.83 -13.89 -18.04
N SER A 118 -0.07 -14.59 -17.35
CA SER A 118 -1.40 -14.85 -17.88
C SER A 118 -2.35 -13.70 -17.58
N ARG A 119 -3.38 -13.54 -18.40
CA ARG A 119 -4.41 -12.52 -18.22
C ARG A 119 -5.07 -12.61 -16.84
N GLU A 120 -5.39 -13.81 -16.38
CA GLU A 120 -5.99 -14.06 -15.07
C GLU A 120 -5.05 -13.68 -13.94
N TYR A 121 -3.77 -14.02 -14.09
CA TYR A 121 -2.74 -13.63 -13.14
C TYR A 121 -2.61 -12.11 -13.05
N ASN A 122 -2.51 -11.43 -14.19
CA ASN A 122 -2.38 -9.97 -14.26
C ASN A 122 -3.61 -9.25 -13.73
N LEU A 123 -4.82 -9.80 -13.95
CA LEU A 123 -6.04 -9.30 -13.34
C LEU A 123 -5.99 -9.40 -11.81
N ALA A 124 -5.55 -10.54 -11.28
CA ALA A 124 -5.40 -10.74 -9.85
C ALA A 124 -4.29 -9.84 -9.25
N LEU A 125 -3.17 -9.65 -9.96
CA LEU A 125 -2.08 -8.78 -9.52
C LEU A 125 -2.52 -7.31 -9.48
N GLY A 126 -3.22 -6.84 -10.51
CA GLY A 126 -3.81 -5.50 -10.53
C GLY A 126 -4.78 -5.29 -9.37
N GLN A 127 -5.61 -6.29 -9.05
CA GLN A 127 -6.52 -6.22 -7.91
C GLN A 127 -5.75 -6.08 -6.58
N ARG A 128 -4.72 -6.88 -6.35
CA ARG A 128 -3.87 -6.77 -5.14
C ARG A 128 -3.21 -5.38 -5.03
N ARG A 129 -2.77 -4.80 -6.14
CA ARG A 129 -2.20 -3.44 -6.20
C ARG A 129 -3.21 -2.39 -5.78
N ALA A 130 -4.42 -2.42 -6.35
CA ALA A 130 -5.48 -1.48 -5.99
C ALA A 130 -5.90 -1.62 -4.52
N GLU A 131 -6.04 -2.85 -4.04
CA GLU A 131 -6.37 -3.12 -2.64
C GLU A 131 -5.29 -2.68 -1.66
N SER A 132 -4.00 -2.80 -2.00
CA SER A 132 -2.92 -2.36 -1.12
C SER A 132 -2.97 -0.86 -0.87
N VAL A 133 -3.26 -0.07 -1.91
CA VAL A 133 -3.48 1.38 -1.79
C VAL A 133 -4.74 1.68 -0.98
N SER A 134 -5.85 0.99 -1.26
CA SER A 134 -7.11 1.15 -0.52
C SER A 134 -6.94 0.86 0.97
N LYS A 135 -6.29 -0.24 1.31
CA LYS A 135 -5.97 -0.62 2.71
C LYS A 135 -5.12 0.46 3.40
N LEU A 136 -4.11 0.99 2.70
CA LEU A 136 -3.27 2.05 3.24
C LEU A 136 -4.08 3.33 3.51
N MET A 137 -5.00 3.72 2.62
CA MET A 137 -5.90 4.86 2.82
C MET A 137 -6.87 4.63 4.00
N MET A 138 -7.40 3.43 4.16
CA MET A 138 -8.26 3.09 5.30
C MET A 138 -7.48 3.18 6.64
N LEU A 139 -6.23 2.74 6.67
CA LEU A 139 -5.34 2.93 7.84
C LEU A 139 -5.11 4.41 8.16
N MET A 140 -5.18 5.29 7.16
CA MET A 140 -5.09 6.74 7.33
C MET A 140 -6.44 7.38 7.72
N GLY A 141 -7.49 6.58 7.92
CA GLY A 141 -8.80 7.01 8.39
C GLY A 141 -9.79 7.40 7.29
N VAL A 142 -9.58 6.98 6.04
CA VAL A 142 -10.58 7.11 4.97
C VAL A 142 -11.63 6.02 5.15
N ARG A 143 -12.90 6.35 4.95
CA ARG A 143 -13.99 5.37 5.04
C ARG A 143 -13.97 4.44 3.83
N GLY A 144 -14.16 3.14 4.05
CA GLY A 144 -14.19 2.15 2.98
C GLY A 144 -15.22 2.45 1.88
N GLU A 145 -16.36 3.06 2.26
CA GLU A 145 -17.42 3.45 1.32
C GLU A 145 -16.99 4.53 0.29
N GLN A 146 -15.92 5.25 0.58
CA GLN A 146 -15.34 6.25 -0.33
C GLN A 146 -14.33 5.64 -1.30
N LEU A 147 -13.95 4.38 -1.12
CA LEU A 147 -12.90 3.71 -1.88
C LEU A 147 -13.47 2.54 -2.66
N GLU A 148 -13.08 2.45 -3.92
CA GLU A 148 -13.39 1.33 -4.80
C GLU A 148 -12.09 0.86 -5.44
N ALA A 149 -11.77 -0.42 -5.31
CA ALA A 149 -10.58 -1.04 -5.91
C ALA A 149 -11.00 -1.89 -7.09
N ILE A 150 -10.49 -1.58 -8.27
CA ILE A 150 -10.81 -2.27 -9.53
C ILE A 150 -9.50 -2.65 -10.22
N SER A 151 -9.46 -3.82 -10.84
CA SER A 151 -8.35 -4.24 -11.69
C SER A 151 -8.72 -4.23 -13.16
N TYR A 152 -7.78 -3.76 -13.95
CA TYR A 152 -7.80 -3.92 -15.42
C TYR A 152 -6.71 -4.90 -15.89
N GLY A 153 -5.89 -5.43 -14.97
CA GLY A 153 -4.78 -6.29 -15.35
C GLY A 153 -3.91 -5.61 -16.41
N GLU A 154 -3.66 -6.27 -17.51
CA GLU A 154 -2.87 -5.79 -18.65
C GLU A 154 -3.69 -5.04 -19.71
N GLU A 155 -5.04 -4.98 -19.59
CA GLU A 155 -5.95 -4.52 -20.65
C GLU A 155 -5.90 -3.01 -20.90
N ARG A 156 -5.29 -2.23 -20.00
CA ARG A 156 -5.16 -0.77 -20.13
C ARG A 156 -3.71 -0.30 -20.04
N PRO A 157 -2.88 -0.65 -21.04
CA PRO A 157 -1.51 -0.18 -21.07
C PRO A 157 -1.46 1.34 -21.16
N ARG A 158 -0.58 1.98 -20.39
CA ARG A 158 -0.27 3.41 -20.50
C ARG A 158 0.73 3.68 -21.60
N LEU A 159 1.67 2.74 -21.79
CA LEU A 159 2.65 2.77 -22.86
C LEU A 159 2.61 1.40 -23.55
N GLU A 160 2.38 1.45 -24.85
CA GLU A 160 2.48 0.27 -25.71
C GLU A 160 3.96 -0.06 -25.94
N GLY A 161 4.29 -1.35 -25.97
CA GLY A 161 5.65 -1.85 -26.18
C GLY A 161 5.94 -3.07 -25.34
N HIS A 162 6.94 -3.86 -25.78
CA HIS A 162 7.33 -5.14 -25.18
C HIS A 162 8.72 -5.02 -24.56
N ASP A 163 8.97 -3.93 -23.88
CA ASP A 163 10.25 -3.64 -23.22
C ASP A 163 10.04 -3.18 -21.76
N GLU A 164 11.10 -3.19 -20.98
CA GLU A 164 11.05 -2.79 -19.57
C GLU A 164 10.56 -1.35 -19.37
N LYS A 165 10.82 -0.48 -20.35
CA LYS A 165 10.35 0.91 -20.28
C LYS A 165 8.82 0.98 -20.34
N ALA A 166 8.20 0.23 -21.24
CA ALA A 166 6.75 0.12 -21.34
C ALA A 166 6.17 -0.58 -20.12
N TRP A 167 6.73 -1.71 -19.72
CA TRP A 167 6.29 -2.48 -18.57
C TRP A 167 6.32 -1.69 -17.28
N ALA A 168 7.39 -0.96 -17.01
CA ALA A 168 7.51 -0.10 -15.82
C ALA A 168 6.41 0.98 -15.75
N GLN A 169 5.94 1.49 -16.90
CA GLN A 169 4.83 2.44 -16.94
C GLN A 169 3.46 1.76 -16.78
N ASN A 170 3.37 0.50 -17.10
CA ASN A 170 2.13 -0.27 -17.02
C ASN A 170 1.90 -0.85 -15.62
N ARG A 171 2.95 -1.16 -14.86
CA ARG A 171 2.88 -1.62 -13.46
C ARG A 171 2.49 -0.47 -12.52
N ARG A 172 1.19 -0.13 -12.48
CA ARG A 172 0.72 1.04 -11.72
C ARG A 172 -0.68 0.86 -11.12
N SER A 173 -0.99 1.70 -10.14
CA SER A 173 -2.37 1.96 -9.71
C SER A 173 -2.68 3.43 -9.93
N ASP A 174 -3.78 3.71 -10.60
CA ASP A 174 -4.26 5.05 -10.91
C ASP A 174 -5.38 5.47 -9.96
N PHE A 175 -5.43 6.75 -9.61
CA PHE A 175 -6.50 7.36 -8.83
C PHE A 175 -7.51 8.03 -9.78
N ALA A 176 -8.69 7.42 -9.91
CA ALA A 176 -9.82 7.94 -10.67
C ALA A 176 -10.91 8.44 -9.73
N ARG A 177 -11.42 9.64 -9.97
CA ARG A 177 -12.53 10.22 -9.19
C ARG A 177 -13.84 10.00 -9.89
N ARG A 178 -14.85 9.73 -9.08
CA ARG A 178 -16.26 9.75 -9.48
C ARG A 178 -17.00 10.88 -8.78
#